data_d162661772dfa8b9c4c394e1cdb5b760
#
_entry.id   d162661772dfa8b9c4c394e1cdb5b760
#
_cell.length_a   1.000
_cell.length_b   1.000
_cell.length_c   1.000
_cell.angle_alpha   90.00
_cell.angle_beta   90.00
_cell.angle_gamma   90.00
#
_symmetry.space_group_name_H-M   'P 1'
#
loop_
_entity.id
_entity.type
_entity.pdbx_description
1 polymer ?
#
loop_
_entity_poly.entity_id
_entity_poly.type
_entity_poly.pdbx_seq_one_letter_code
_entity_poly.pdbx_strand_id
1 'polypeptide(L)'
;MGSGDSEEFDTLEGLGFAMLAVQNVTMRFGDKILFEDVNTTFTPGRRYGLTGPNGAGKSTFMKVLSGDLEAQAGVVQRPKRMGILRQDQFAFDAHRVIDTVIMGHKPLWEALAERDALYAKPEMTDEDGMRVAELECLVADEDGYTAESDAATLLDGLDIPEALHDRTMGELQGGQKVRVLLAQALFGRPDALLLDEPTNHLDLDSIHWL
;
A
#
# COMPACT_ATOMS: atom_id res chain seq x y z
N MET A 1 -23.48 4.64 37.05
CA MET A 1 -23.96 3.40 36.41
C MET A 1 -23.76 3.58 34.94
N GLY A 2 -22.77 2.91 34.38
CA GLY A 2 -22.37 3.02 32.98
C GLY A 2 -21.03 2.30 32.78
N SER A 3 -21.03 0.99 32.96
CA SER A 3 -19.92 0.11 32.68
C SER A 3 -20.40 -0.84 31.57
N GLY A 4 -20.22 -0.47 30.32
CA GLY A 4 -20.70 -1.25 29.19
C GLY A 4 -19.79 -1.24 27.94
N ASP A 5 -18.88 -0.26 27.82
CA ASP A 5 -18.17 -0.04 26.56
C ASP A 5 -16.73 -0.58 26.52
N SER A 6 -16.22 -1.15 27.62
CA SER A 6 -14.85 -1.70 27.67
C SER A 6 -14.77 -3.22 27.41
N GLU A 7 -15.87 -3.95 27.43
CA GLU A 7 -15.86 -5.42 27.25
C GLU A 7 -15.97 -5.88 25.79
N GLU A 8 -16.40 -5.00 24.89
CA GLU A 8 -16.57 -5.36 23.47
C GLU A 8 -15.24 -5.31 22.67
N PHE A 9 -14.23 -4.58 23.16
CA PHE A 9 -12.92 -4.45 22.52
C PHE A 9 -11.96 -5.60 22.84
N ASP A 10 -12.03 -6.17 24.03
CA ASP A 10 -11.17 -7.31 24.45
C ASP A 10 -11.48 -8.61 23.68
N THR A 11 -12.68 -8.70 23.06
CA THR A 11 -13.09 -9.90 22.31
C THR A 11 -12.58 -9.92 20.86
N LEU A 12 -12.07 -8.80 20.34
CA LEU A 12 -11.61 -8.68 18.96
C LEU A 12 -10.12 -8.97 18.78
N GLU A 13 -9.31 -8.92 19.82
CA GLU A 13 -7.90 -9.32 19.80
C GLU A 13 -7.71 -10.83 19.53
N GLY A 14 -8.76 -11.64 19.74
CA GLY A 14 -8.74 -13.10 19.53
C GLY A 14 -8.99 -13.55 18.09
N LEU A 15 -9.42 -12.66 17.18
CA LEU A 15 -9.84 -13.04 15.82
C LEU A 15 -8.80 -12.80 14.72
N GLY A 16 -7.59 -12.34 15.03
CA GLY A 16 -6.46 -12.30 14.06
C GLY A 16 -6.72 -11.50 12.76
N PHE A 17 -7.84 -10.77 12.68
CA PHE A 17 -8.15 -9.93 11.51
C PHE A 17 -7.46 -8.58 11.66
N ALA A 18 -6.50 -8.34 10.78
CA ALA A 18 -5.87 -7.05 10.63
C ALA A 18 -6.94 -6.02 10.21
N MET A 19 -7.41 -5.22 11.17
CA MET A 19 -8.41 -4.17 10.94
C MET A 19 -7.74 -2.81 10.87
N LEU A 20 -8.25 -1.96 9.97
CA LEU A 20 -7.93 -0.54 9.97
C LEU A 20 -8.92 0.17 10.90
N ALA A 21 -8.42 0.80 11.97
CA ALA A 21 -9.27 1.52 12.91
C ALA A 21 -8.60 2.80 13.42
N VAL A 22 -9.39 3.80 13.74
CA VAL A 22 -8.95 5.07 14.32
C VAL A 22 -9.72 5.32 15.62
N GLN A 23 -9.01 5.77 16.66
CA GLN A 23 -9.58 6.08 17.97
C GLN A 23 -9.09 7.45 18.43
N ASN A 24 -10.03 8.35 18.73
CA ASN A 24 -9.80 9.71 19.24
C ASN A 24 -8.79 10.51 18.39
N VAL A 25 -8.78 10.25 17.07
CA VAL A 25 -7.80 10.86 16.18
C VAL A 25 -8.15 12.31 15.92
N THR A 26 -7.18 13.19 16.20
CA THR A 26 -7.30 14.64 16.04
C THR A 26 -6.15 15.17 15.18
N MET A 27 -6.49 16.09 14.28
CA MET A 27 -5.53 16.74 13.39
C MET A 27 -5.82 18.22 13.23
N ARG A 28 -4.77 19.04 13.39
CA ARG A 28 -4.81 20.50 13.26
C ARG A 28 -3.64 20.99 12.43
N PHE A 29 -3.81 22.08 11.72
CA PHE A 29 -2.72 22.85 11.09
C PHE A 29 -2.77 24.28 11.64
N GLY A 30 -1.82 24.62 12.52
CA GLY A 30 -1.85 25.85 13.28
C GLY A 30 -3.13 25.92 14.12
N ASP A 31 -3.88 27.01 13.97
CA ASP A 31 -5.16 27.20 14.69
C ASP A 31 -6.36 26.52 14.03
N LYS A 32 -6.18 25.97 12.82
CA LYS A 32 -7.26 25.33 12.08
C LYS A 32 -7.36 23.85 12.44
N ILE A 33 -8.49 23.47 13.07
CA ILE A 33 -8.86 22.08 13.27
C ILE A 33 -9.36 21.52 11.95
N LEU A 34 -8.77 20.43 11.45
CA LEU A 34 -9.25 19.71 10.29
C LEU A 34 -10.31 18.67 10.69
N PHE A 35 -10.01 17.88 11.70
CA PHE A 35 -10.91 16.93 12.32
C PHE A 35 -10.47 16.67 13.78
N GLU A 36 -11.42 16.34 14.62
CA GLU A 36 -11.22 16.16 16.07
C GLU A 36 -12.03 14.96 16.55
N ASP A 37 -11.40 14.18 17.43
CA ASP A 37 -12.00 13.02 18.11
C ASP A 37 -12.69 12.02 17.15
N VAL A 38 -12.02 11.72 16.04
CA VAL A 38 -12.54 10.77 15.05
C VAL A 38 -12.38 9.35 15.57
N ASN A 39 -13.50 8.63 15.59
CA ASN A 39 -13.58 7.23 15.98
C ASN A 39 -14.26 6.45 14.85
N THR A 40 -13.55 5.51 14.20
CA THR A 40 -14.09 4.71 13.11
C THR A 40 -13.31 3.41 12.95
N THR A 41 -14.05 2.34 12.67
CA THR A 41 -13.50 1.03 12.34
C THR A 41 -13.89 0.65 10.91
N PHE A 42 -12.90 0.25 10.11
CA PHE A 42 -13.11 -0.21 8.74
C PHE A 42 -13.15 -1.73 8.73
N THR A 43 -14.34 -2.28 8.53
CA THR A 43 -14.57 -3.73 8.54
C THR A 43 -14.02 -4.38 7.26
N PRO A 44 -13.30 -5.51 7.36
CA PRO A 44 -12.81 -6.24 6.19
C PRO A 44 -13.92 -6.59 5.19
N GLY A 45 -13.57 -6.59 3.90
CA GLY A 45 -14.50 -6.90 2.81
C GLY A 45 -15.56 -5.84 2.53
N ARG A 46 -15.46 -4.66 3.13
CA ARG A 46 -16.36 -3.53 2.87
C ARG A 46 -15.66 -2.38 2.17
N ARG A 47 -16.43 -1.65 1.36
CA ARG A 47 -16.00 -0.43 0.68
C ARG A 47 -16.54 0.78 1.42
N TYR A 48 -15.67 1.77 1.67
CA TYR A 48 -16.00 3.01 2.38
C TYR A 48 -15.67 4.21 1.51
N GLY A 49 -16.61 5.13 1.36
CA GLY A 49 -16.40 6.41 0.68
C GLY A 49 -16.18 7.55 1.66
N LEU A 50 -15.02 8.19 1.59
CA LEU A 50 -14.74 9.42 2.35
C LEU A 50 -15.16 10.63 1.53
N THR A 51 -16.25 11.29 1.93
CA THR A 51 -16.83 12.42 1.20
C THR A 51 -16.76 13.71 2.01
N GLY A 52 -16.77 14.84 1.33
CA GLY A 52 -16.76 16.16 1.96
C GLY A 52 -16.25 17.24 1.02
N PRO A 53 -16.40 18.53 1.36
CA PRO A 53 -15.94 19.64 0.55
C PRO A 53 -14.41 19.66 0.40
N ASN A 54 -13.92 20.41 -0.62
CA ASN A 54 -12.49 20.62 -0.78
C ASN A 54 -11.92 21.36 0.43
N GLY A 55 -10.75 20.94 0.90
CA GLY A 55 -10.11 21.50 2.11
C GLY A 55 -10.68 20.99 3.44
N ALA A 56 -11.61 20.01 3.44
CA ALA A 56 -12.14 19.39 4.66
C ALA A 56 -11.17 18.44 5.37
N GLY A 57 -9.97 18.19 4.79
CA GLY A 57 -8.98 17.31 5.39
C GLY A 57 -9.00 15.86 4.90
N LYS A 58 -9.76 15.53 3.82
CA LYS A 58 -9.86 14.15 3.29
C LYS A 58 -8.48 13.54 3.00
N SER A 59 -7.67 14.19 2.17
CA SER A 59 -6.32 13.68 1.83
C SER A 59 -5.38 13.67 3.03
N THR A 60 -5.58 14.58 4.00
CA THR A 60 -4.84 14.56 5.28
C THR A 60 -5.24 13.34 6.10
N PHE A 61 -6.54 13.02 6.18
CA PHE A 61 -7.01 11.83 6.87
C PHE A 61 -6.50 10.55 6.21
N MET A 62 -6.48 10.50 4.87
CA MET A 62 -5.87 9.39 4.12
C MET A 62 -4.39 9.22 4.47
N LYS A 63 -3.61 10.33 4.57
CA LYS A 63 -2.20 10.28 5.00
C LYS A 63 -2.04 9.82 6.45
N VAL A 64 -2.99 10.15 7.32
CA VAL A 64 -3.00 9.63 8.69
C VAL A 64 -3.32 8.14 8.70
N LEU A 65 -4.27 7.67 7.91
CA LEU A 65 -4.58 6.24 7.77
C LEU A 65 -3.40 5.45 7.19
N SER A 66 -2.71 5.98 6.17
CA SER A 66 -1.55 5.34 5.54
C SER A 66 -0.30 5.31 6.42
N GLY A 67 -0.21 6.19 7.43
CA GLY A 67 0.99 6.38 8.24
C GLY A 67 2.01 7.35 7.65
N ASP A 68 1.69 7.99 6.51
CA ASP A 68 2.53 9.04 5.92
C ASP A 68 2.53 10.34 6.75
N LEU A 69 1.55 10.48 7.65
CA LEU A 69 1.41 11.59 8.58
C LEU A 69 0.95 11.07 9.95
N GLU A 70 1.64 11.47 10.99
CA GLU A 70 1.24 11.16 12.36
C GLU A 70 0.11 12.09 12.83
N ALA A 71 -0.91 11.52 13.48
CA ALA A 71 -1.95 12.28 14.12
C ALA A 71 -1.39 13.01 15.35
N GLN A 72 -1.94 14.19 15.68
CA GLN A 72 -1.53 14.92 16.87
C GLN A 72 -2.05 14.30 18.17
N ALA A 73 -3.18 13.59 18.09
CA ALA A 73 -3.74 12.81 19.19
C ALA A 73 -4.50 11.60 18.64
N GLY A 74 -4.70 10.60 19.50
CA GLY A 74 -5.39 9.36 19.17
C GLY A 74 -4.46 8.27 18.66
N VAL A 75 -5.06 7.15 18.24
CA VAL A 75 -4.35 5.96 17.78
C VAL A 75 -4.93 5.51 16.44
N VAL A 76 -4.06 5.10 15.52
CA VAL A 76 -4.43 4.45 14.27
C VAL A 76 -3.89 3.02 14.29
N GLN A 77 -4.78 2.07 14.34
CA GLN A 77 -4.46 0.66 14.16
C GLN A 77 -4.49 0.33 12.67
N ARG A 78 -3.43 -0.30 12.18
CA ARG A 78 -3.27 -0.64 10.76
C ARG A 78 -3.09 -2.13 10.58
N PRO A 79 -3.63 -2.72 9.50
CA PRO A 79 -3.30 -4.07 9.11
C PRO A 79 -1.83 -4.19 8.70
N LYS A 80 -1.33 -5.42 8.69
CA LYS A 80 0.06 -5.70 8.33
C LYS A 80 0.39 -5.29 6.88
N ARG A 81 -0.58 -5.47 5.97
CA ARG A 81 -0.42 -5.18 4.54
C ARG A 81 -1.45 -4.13 4.11
N MET A 82 -0.97 -3.01 3.62
CA MET A 82 -1.80 -1.92 3.10
C MET A 82 -1.35 -1.52 1.71
N GLY A 83 -2.29 -1.51 0.78
CA GLY A 83 -2.10 -0.92 -0.55
C GLY A 83 -2.49 0.56 -0.54
N ILE A 84 -1.69 1.40 -1.17
CA ILE A 84 -1.94 2.84 -1.22
C ILE A 84 -1.71 3.32 -2.65
N LEU A 85 -2.79 3.77 -3.30
CA LEU A 85 -2.67 4.45 -4.59
C LEU A 85 -2.28 5.91 -4.34
N ARG A 86 -1.03 6.25 -4.68
CA ARG A 86 -0.48 7.60 -4.56
C ARG A 86 -0.76 8.42 -5.82
N GLN A 87 -0.97 9.72 -5.66
CA GLN A 87 -1.26 10.64 -6.77
C GLN A 87 -0.03 11.00 -7.62
N ASP A 88 1.19 10.80 -7.11
CA ASP A 88 2.41 11.11 -7.84
C ASP A 88 2.69 10.05 -8.90
N GLN A 89 2.32 10.37 -10.15
CA GLN A 89 2.49 9.49 -11.30
C GLN A 89 3.94 9.44 -11.82
N PHE A 90 4.81 10.34 -11.37
CA PHE A 90 6.17 10.50 -11.89
C PHE A 90 7.25 9.96 -10.94
N ALA A 91 6.88 9.58 -9.73
CA ALA A 91 7.81 9.10 -8.72
C ALA A 91 8.62 7.87 -9.17
N PHE A 92 8.10 7.10 -10.12
CA PHE A 92 8.68 5.83 -10.58
C PHE A 92 9.17 5.86 -12.04
N ASP A 93 9.26 7.03 -12.67
CA ASP A 93 9.57 7.17 -14.12
C ASP A 93 10.86 6.46 -14.56
N ALA A 94 11.82 6.31 -13.68
CA ALA A 94 13.08 5.61 -13.95
C ALA A 94 13.04 4.09 -13.78
N HIS A 95 11.97 3.54 -13.22
CA HIS A 95 11.85 2.10 -12.93
C HIS A 95 11.09 1.37 -14.04
N ARG A 96 11.36 0.05 -14.21
CA ARG A 96 10.56 -0.80 -15.09
C ARG A 96 9.13 -0.87 -14.55
N VAL A 97 8.19 -1.06 -15.47
CA VAL A 97 6.76 -1.21 -15.13
C VAL A 97 6.55 -2.37 -14.15
N ILE A 98 7.12 -3.55 -14.44
CA ILE A 98 6.97 -4.73 -13.60
C ILE A 98 7.60 -4.54 -12.22
N ASP A 99 8.78 -3.92 -12.14
CA ASP A 99 9.47 -3.61 -10.88
C ASP A 99 8.64 -2.63 -10.04
N THR A 100 8.02 -1.63 -10.71
CA THR A 100 7.14 -0.67 -10.03
C THR A 100 5.98 -1.37 -9.34
N VAL A 101 5.40 -2.41 -9.93
CA VAL A 101 4.34 -3.20 -9.29
C VAL A 101 4.88 -3.92 -8.06
N ILE A 102 6.04 -4.61 -8.17
CA ILE A 102 6.65 -5.37 -7.07
C ILE A 102 7.03 -4.45 -5.90
N MET A 103 7.41 -3.19 -6.17
CA MET A 103 7.69 -2.17 -5.15
C MET A 103 6.50 -1.88 -4.23
N GLY A 104 5.28 -2.27 -4.62
CA GLY A 104 4.10 -2.22 -3.75
C GLY A 104 4.24 -3.05 -2.48
N HIS A 105 5.04 -4.12 -2.53
CA HIS A 105 5.41 -4.93 -1.38
C HIS A 105 6.84 -4.61 -0.94
N LYS A 106 6.98 -3.51 -0.20
CA LYS A 106 8.29 -2.94 0.17
C LYS A 106 9.25 -3.93 0.82
N PRO A 107 8.86 -4.77 1.82
CA PRO A 107 9.77 -5.75 2.41
C PRO A 107 10.35 -6.74 1.39
N LEU A 108 9.51 -7.25 0.49
CA LEU A 108 9.94 -8.15 -0.57
C LEU A 108 10.90 -7.45 -1.55
N TRP A 109 10.53 -6.24 -2.00
CA TRP A 109 11.36 -5.47 -2.93
C TRP A 109 12.75 -5.17 -2.37
N GLU A 110 12.83 -4.74 -1.09
CA GLU A 110 14.09 -4.46 -0.41
C GLU A 110 14.94 -5.73 -0.27
N ALA A 111 14.32 -6.87 0.05
CA ALA A 111 15.01 -8.15 0.15
C ALA A 111 15.57 -8.62 -1.20
N LEU A 112 14.77 -8.52 -2.28
CA LEU A 112 15.22 -8.85 -3.63
C LEU A 112 16.39 -7.96 -4.06
N ALA A 113 16.29 -6.65 -3.87
CA ALA A 113 17.33 -5.70 -4.25
C ALA A 113 18.64 -5.91 -3.45
N GLU A 114 18.55 -6.15 -2.14
CA GLU A 114 19.72 -6.43 -1.30
C GLU A 114 20.38 -7.76 -1.67
N ARG A 115 19.58 -8.81 -1.88
CA ARG A 115 20.06 -10.12 -2.32
C ARG A 115 20.82 -10.04 -3.63
N ASP A 116 20.22 -9.37 -4.65
CA ASP A 116 20.81 -9.25 -5.97
C ASP A 116 22.11 -8.41 -5.92
N ALA A 117 22.15 -7.38 -5.07
CA ALA A 117 23.38 -6.61 -4.82
C ALA A 117 24.49 -7.44 -4.17
N LEU A 118 24.16 -8.35 -3.25
CA LEU A 118 25.12 -9.26 -2.63
C LEU A 118 25.64 -10.28 -3.64
N TYR A 119 24.77 -10.87 -4.48
CA TYR A 119 25.19 -11.79 -5.53
C TYR A 119 26.05 -11.14 -6.62
N ALA A 120 25.89 -9.83 -6.85
CA ALA A 120 26.71 -9.09 -7.81
C ALA A 120 28.12 -8.77 -7.30
N LYS A 121 28.45 -9.03 -6.03
CA LYS A 121 29.81 -8.81 -5.49
C LYS A 121 30.80 -9.77 -6.14
N PRO A 122 31.98 -9.29 -6.55
CA PRO A 122 33.04 -10.16 -7.11
C PRO A 122 33.54 -11.25 -6.15
N GLU A 123 33.55 -10.94 -4.86
CA GLU A 123 33.91 -11.85 -3.76
C GLU A 123 32.89 -11.71 -2.65
N MET A 124 32.28 -12.81 -2.25
CA MET A 124 31.37 -12.88 -1.11
C MET A 124 32.13 -13.28 0.14
N THR A 125 31.89 -12.56 1.25
CA THR A 125 32.37 -12.93 2.58
C THR A 125 31.44 -13.96 3.23
N ASP A 126 31.87 -14.61 4.31
CA ASP A 126 31.02 -15.52 5.10
C ASP A 126 29.79 -14.77 5.67
N GLU A 127 29.95 -13.49 6.03
CA GLU A 127 28.87 -12.63 6.51
C GLU A 127 27.85 -12.36 5.39
N ASP A 128 28.32 -12.05 4.19
CA ASP A 128 27.44 -11.90 3.01
C ASP A 128 26.66 -13.19 2.75
N GLY A 129 27.31 -14.36 2.87
CA GLY A 129 26.65 -15.66 2.70
C GLY A 129 25.53 -15.91 3.72
N MET A 130 25.75 -15.57 4.99
CA MET A 130 24.70 -15.65 6.03
C MET A 130 23.56 -14.69 5.73
N ARG A 131 23.86 -13.45 5.33
CA ARG A 131 22.85 -12.46 4.98
C ARG A 131 22.00 -12.89 3.78
N VAL A 132 22.60 -13.44 2.74
CA VAL A 132 21.89 -14.01 1.59
C VAL A 132 20.92 -15.11 2.04
N ALA A 133 21.34 -16.00 2.93
CA ALA A 133 20.47 -17.07 3.43
C ALA A 133 19.25 -16.53 4.19
N GLU A 134 19.39 -15.47 4.98
CA GLU A 134 18.28 -14.79 5.63
C GLU A 134 17.31 -14.16 4.61
N LEU A 135 17.88 -13.49 3.59
CA LEU A 135 17.08 -12.84 2.53
C LEU A 135 16.32 -13.88 1.69
N GLU A 136 16.94 -15.02 1.39
CA GLU A 136 16.27 -16.12 0.67
C GLU A 136 15.08 -16.70 1.47
N CYS A 137 15.20 -16.80 2.80
CA CYS A 137 14.07 -17.19 3.64
C CYS A 137 12.95 -16.17 3.55
N LEU A 138 13.25 -14.86 3.63
CA LEU A 138 12.24 -13.81 3.51
C LEU A 138 11.60 -13.78 2.12
N VAL A 139 12.37 -13.93 1.06
CA VAL A 139 11.86 -14.03 -0.32
C VAL A 139 10.93 -15.22 -0.49
N ALA A 140 11.27 -16.38 0.11
CA ALA A 140 10.41 -17.57 0.09
C ALA A 140 9.11 -17.36 0.86
N ASP A 141 9.18 -16.77 2.07
CA ASP A 141 8.03 -16.53 2.93
C ASP A 141 7.02 -15.51 2.34
N GLU A 142 7.52 -14.58 1.50
CA GLU A 142 6.69 -13.53 0.87
C GLU A 142 6.40 -13.82 -0.61
N ASP A 143 6.44 -15.09 -1.04
CA ASP A 143 6.15 -15.55 -2.42
C ASP A 143 7.02 -14.87 -3.50
N GLY A 144 8.24 -14.44 -3.15
CA GLY A 144 9.10 -13.62 -4.01
C GLY A 144 9.54 -14.32 -5.30
N TYR A 145 9.56 -15.66 -5.33
CA TYR A 145 9.91 -16.41 -6.55
C TYR A 145 8.84 -16.32 -7.64
N THR A 146 7.60 -15.98 -7.30
CA THR A 146 6.50 -15.77 -8.25
C THR A 146 6.19 -14.28 -8.49
N ALA A 147 6.95 -13.37 -7.84
CA ALA A 147 6.66 -11.94 -7.83
C ALA A 147 6.49 -11.33 -9.24
N GLU A 148 7.36 -11.68 -10.20
CA GLU A 148 7.23 -11.17 -11.57
C GLU A 148 5.98 -11.72 -12.28
N SER A 149 5.65 -13.00 -12.11
CA SER A 149 4.46 -13.59 -12.72
C SER A 149 3.16 -13.06 -12.10
N ASP A 150 3.16 -12.81 -10.79
CA ASP A 150 2.02 -12.22 -10.08
C ASP A 150 1.84 -10.75 -10.49
N ALA A 151 2.93 -10.00 -10.61
CA ALA A 151 2.91 -8.64 -11.13
C ALA A 151 2.40 -8.58 -12.58
N ALA A 152 2.87 -9.47 -13.45
CA ALA A 152 2.40 -9.58 -14.83
C ALA A 152 0.90 -9.88 -14.89
N THR A 153 0.40 -10.78 -14.05
CA THR A 153 -1.04 -11.10 -13.96
C THR A 153 -1.88 -9.88 -13.56
N LEU A 154 -1.40 -9.07 -12.61
CA LEU A 154 -2.07 -7.82 -12.24
C LEU A 154 -2.06 -6.79 -13.36
N LEU A 155 -0.93 -6.66 -14.06
CA LEU A 155 -0.80 -5.75 -15.20
C LEU A 155 -1.74 -6.14 -16.34
N ASP A 156 -1.82 -7.43 -16.68
CA ASP A 156 -2.76 -7.96 -17.68
C ASP A 156 -4.21 -7.69 -17.29
N GLY A 157 -4.57 -7.91 -16.02
CA GLY A 157 -5.91 -7.62 -15.48
C GLY A 157 -6.28 -6.14 -15.55
N LEU A 158 -5.31 -5.24 -15.68
CA LEU A 158 -5.48 -3.79 -15.82
C LEU A 158 -5.17 -3.29 -17.24
N ASP A 159 -5.24 -4.16 -18.25
CA ASP A 159 -5.01 -3.85 -19.66
C ASP A 159 -3.66 -3.17 -19.94
N ILE A 160 -2.61 -3.58 -19.26
CA ILE A 160 -1.23 -3.20 -19.57
C ILE A 160 -0.58 -4.35 -20.36
N PRO A 161 -0.35 -4.18 -21.69
CA PRO A 161 0.20 -5.23 -22.53
C PRO A 161 1.58 -5.69 -22.08
N GLU A 162 1.87 -6.99 -22.20
CA GLU A 162 3.16 -7.63 -21.85
C GLU A 162 4.37 -6.88 -22.48
N ALA A 163 4.22 -6.37 -23.70
CA ALA A 163 5.27 -5.59 -24.37
C ALA A 163 5.70 -4.31 -23.62
N LEU A 164 4.91 -3.86 -22.64
CA LEU A 164 5.20 -2.69 -21.82
C LEU A 164 5.82 -3.07 -20.46
N HIS A 165 5.78 -4.33 -20.04
CA HIS A 165 6.21 -4.75 -18.70
C HIS A 165 7.70 -4.44 -18.44
N ASP A 166 8.54 -4.58 -19.45
CA ASP A 166 9.99 -4.29 -19.39
C ASP A 166 10.34 -2.84 -19.75
N ARG A 167 9.36 -2.02 -20.14
CA ARG A 167 9.58 -0.60 -20.40
C ARG A 167 9.70 0.18 -19.09
N THR A 168 10.26 1.39 -19.18
CA THR A 168 10.27 2.29 -18.04
C THR A 168 8.90 2.97 -17.87
N MET A 169 8.54 3.29 -16.65
CA MET A 169 7.31 4.05 -16.34
C MET A 169 7.24 5.37 -17.09
N GLY A 170 8.41 6.00 -17.34
CA GLY A 170 8.52 7.25 -18.10
C GLY A 170 8.03 7.15 -19.54
N GLU A 171 8.06 5.96 -20.15
CA GLU A 171 7.60 5.73 -21.53
C GLU A 171 6.08 5.53 -21.64
N LEU A 172 5.38 5.35 -20.51
CA LEU A 172 3.94 5.11 -20.48
C LEU A 172 3.14 6.41 -20.56
N GLN A 173 1.93 6.32 -21.12
CA GLN A 173 0.94 7.41 -21.07
C GLN A 173 0.34 7.54 -19.66
N GLY A 174 -0.18 8.72 -19.32
CA GLY A 174 -0.70 9.01 -17.98
C GLY A 174 -1.74 8.01 -17.46
N GLY A 175 -2.71 7.61 -18.29
CA GLY A 175 -3.71 6.60 -17.91
C GLY A 175 -3.10 5.21 -17.65
N GLN A 176 -2.06 4.82 -18.42
CA GLN A 176 -1.33 3.58 -18.18
C GLN A 176 -0.53 3.65 -16.87
N LYS A 177 0.14 4.78 -16.59
CA LYS A 177 0.85 4.97 -15.32
C LYS A 177 -0.06 4.76 -14.11
N VAL A 178 -1.26 5.32 -14.13
CA VAL A 178 -2.22 5.15 -13.03
C VAL A 178 -2.63 3.70 -12.86
N ARG A 179 -2.86 2.95 -13.94
CA ARG A 179 -3.18 1.53 -13.89
C ARG A 179 -2.02 0.69 -13.32
N VAL A 180 -0.79 1.01 -13.67
CA VAL A 180 0.40 0.38 -13.06
C VAL A 180 0.51 0.70 -11.57
N LEU A 181 0.26 1.95 -11.15
CA LEU A 181 0.25 2.32 -9.74
C LEU A 181 -0.90 1.65 -8.96
N LEU A 182 -2.01 1.37 -9.64
CA LEU A 182 -3.08 0.57 -9.06
C LEU A 182 -2.66 -0.90 -8.89
N ALA A 183 -1.99 -1.49 -9.90
CA ALA A 183 -1.38 -2.82 -9.77
C ALA A 183 -0.39 -2.86 -8.61
N GLN A 184 0.45 -1.84 -8.46
CA GLN A 184 1.37 -1.67 -7.34
C GLN A 184 0.64 -1.69 -5.99
N ALA A 185 -0.45 -0.92 -5.86
CA ALA A 185 -1.22 -0.86 -4.63
C ALA A 185 -1.92 -2.20 -4.28
N LEU A 186 -2.21 -3.02 -5.28
CA LEU A 186 -2.85 -4.34 -5.12
C LEU A 186 -1.85 -5.48 -4.94
N PHE A 187 -0.58 -5.26 -5.28
CA PHE A 187 0.46 -6.28 -5.19
C PHE A 187 0.69 -6.72 -3.74
N GLY A 188 0.93 -8.00 -3.54
CA GLY A 188 1.10 -8.58 -2.20
C GLY A 188 -0.20 -8.77 -1.43
N ARG A 189 -1.37 -8.65 -2.08
CA ARG A 189 -2.71 -8.91 -1.51
C ARG A 189 -2.95 -8.15 -0.21
N PRO A 190 -3.08 -6.81 -0.28
CA PRO A 190 -3.25 -5.99 0.92
C PRO A 190 -4.58 -6.29 1.64
N ASP A 191 -4.56 -6.24 2.97
CA ASP A 191 -5.76 -6.37 3.81
C ASP A 191 -6.65 -5.12 3.75
N ALA A 192 -6.06 -3.96 3.44
CA ALA A 192 -6.76 -2.70 3.23
C ALA A 192 -6.14 -1.94 2.05
N LEU A 193 -7.00 -1.33 1.23
CA LEU A 193 -6.62 -0.52 0.08
C LEU A 193 -7.10 0.92 0.27
N LEU A 194 -6.20 1.88 0.19
CA LEU A 194 -6.47 3.30 0.25
C LEU A 194 -6.32 3.92 -1.14
N LEU A 195 -7.42 4.50 -1.66
CA LEU A 195 -7.45 5.14 -2.97
C LEU A 195 -7.85 6.61 -2.80
N ASP A 196 -6.96 7.54 -3.17
CA ASP A 196 -7.28 8.98 -3.18
C ASP A 196 -7.68 9.41 -4.60
N GLU A 197 -8.96 9.78 -4.77
CA GLU A 197 -9.57 10.22 -6.03
C GLU A 197 -9.32 9.27 -7.24
N PRO A 198 -9.56 7.95 -7.13
CA PRO A 198 -9.19 6.98 -8.15
C PRO A 198 -9.89 7.22 -9.50
N THR A 199 -11.09 7.82 -9.47
CA THR A 199 -11.93 8.03 -10.66
C THR A 199 -11.43 9.10 -11.62
N ASN A 200 -10.51 9.96 -11.19
CA ASN A 200 -10.00 11.06 -12.04
C ASN A 200 -9.13 10.55 -13.21
N HIS A 201 -8.63 9.32 -13.13
CA HIS A 201 -7.64 8.79 -14.08
C HIS A 201 -7.92 7.35 -14.53
N LEU A 202 -8.97 6.70 -14.00
CA LEU A 202 -9.38 5.36 -14.38
C LEU A 202 -10.59 5.42 -15.33
N ASP A 203 -10.58 4.58 -16.35
CA ASP A 203 -11.74 4.33 -17.16
C ASP A 203 -12.79 3.46 -16.44
N LEU A 204 -13.98 3.34 -17.02
CA LEU A 204 -15.08 2.60 -16.40
C LEU A 204 -14.75 1.11 -16.22
N ASP A 205 -13.95 0.53 -17.12
CA ASP A 205 -13.61 -0.89 -17.08
C ASP A 205 -12.64 -1.17 -15.93
N SER A 206 -11.64 -0.31 -15.74
CA SER A 206 -10.72 -0.37 -14.58
C SER A 206 -11.44 -0.17 -13.24
N ILE A 207 -12.47 0.70 -13.19
CA ILE A 207 -13.30 0.90 -11.99
C ILE A 207 -14.16 -0.34 -11.69
N HIS A 208 -14.68 -1.03 -12.72
CA HIS A 208 -15.47 -2.24 -12.54
C HIS A 208 -14.63 -3.44 -12.08
N TRP A 209 -13.35 -3.46 -12.44
CA TRP A 209 -12.42 -4.52 -12.04
C TRP A 209 -12.02 -4.40 -10.55
N LEU A 210 -12.00 -3.20 -9.99
CA LEU A 210 -11.77 -2.91 -8.56
C LEU A 210 -12.94 -3.39 -7.67
#